data_35508f2cbd8a40196fcfb2efdafdae41
#
_entry.id   35508f2cbd8a40196fcfb2efdafdae41
#
_cell.length_a   1.000
_cell.length_b   1.000
_cell.length_c   1.000
_cell.angle_alpha   90.00
_cell.angle_beta   90.00
_cell.angle_gamma   90.00
#
_symmetry.space_group_name_H-M   'P 1'
#
loop_
_entity.id
_entity.type
_entity.pdbx_description
1 polymer ?
#
loop_
_entity_poly.entity_id
_entity_poly.type
_entity_poly.pdbx_seq_one_letter_code
_entity_poly.pdbx_strand_id
1 'polypeptide(L)'
;MIGNDIFLTAEWRKLILANYEVDKEILLSYLPPHVSLDDWQGKYYVSLVGFMFVNTKLRGYGIPFHGNFEEINLRFYVKYESNGIWKRGVVFVKEIVPKPAITFIANTIYGENYQTLRTKHSWITGEDNLEISYSWKNKTWNEIKVIADSQSEEILVGSEEEFITEHYWGYTKIGQNVTSEYGVEHPRWETYPITDYHINVDFAYNYGKEFDFLTYAKPNSVMLAEGSPIHVMKGKKIK
;
A
#
# COMPACT_ATOMS: atom_id res chain seq x y z
N MET A 1 27.33 3.03 -8.63
CA MET A 1 26.59 2.79 -9.89
C MET A 1 25.19 2.28 -9.54
N ILE A 2 24.32 3.19 -9.01
CA ILE A 2 22.95 2.87 -8.55
C ILE A 2 21.90 3.11 -9.67
N GLY A 3 22.31 3.68 -10.82
CA GLY A 3 21.37 4.19 -11.83
C GLY A 3 20.69 3.20 -12.79
N ASN A 4 21.09 1.92 -12.85
CA ASN A 4 20.56 0.99 -13.86
C ASN A 4 19.44 0.05 -13.37
N ASP A 5 19.13 0.05 -12.08
CA ASP A 5 18.13 -0.86 -11.49
C ASP A 5 16.81 -0.18 -11.11
N ILE A 6 16.70 1.14 -11.25
CA ILE A 6 15.46 1.85 -10.99
C ILE A 6 14.49 1.63 -12.15
N PHE A 7 13.35 1.01 -11.85
CA PHE A 7 12.29 0.74 -12.81
C PHE A 7 11.29 1.90 -12.88
N LEU A 8 10.90 2.45 -11.72
CA LEU A 8 9.93 3.53 -11.62
C LEU A 8 10.37 4.55 -10.59
N THR A 9 10.16 5.83 -10.87
CA THR A 9 10.25 6.93 -9.92
C THR A 9 8.91 7.62 -9.82
N ALA A 10 8.49 7.99 -8.62
CA ALA A 10 7.27 8.75 -8.37
C ALA A 10 7.36 9.46 -7.03
N GLU A 11 6.29 10.10 -6.65
CA GLU A 11 6.02 10.49 -5.27
C GLU A 11 4.76 9.76 -4.81
N TRP A 12 4.79 9.18 -3.62
CA TRP A 12 3.60 8.79 -2.89
C TRP A 12 3.20 9.94 -1.97
N ARG A 13 1.94 10.33 -2.00
CA ARG A 13 1.46 11.48 -1.22
C ARG A 13 0.14 11.20 -0.53
N LYS A 14 0.03 11.70 0.71
CA LYS A 14 -1.17 11.67 1.54
C LYS A 14 -1.74 10.26 1.67
N LEU A 15 -0.93 9.36 2.22
CA LEU A 15 -1.29 7.95 2.41
C LEU A 15 -2.21 7.81 3.63
N ILE A 16 -3.46 7.44 3.40
CA ILE A 16 -4.35 6.97 4.47
C ILE A 16 -4.11 5.48 4.62
N LEU A 17 -3.85 5.01 5.84
CA LEU A 17 -3.67 3.60 6.18
C LEU A 17 -4.63 3.25 7.31
N ALA A 18 -5.62 2.40 7.03
CA ALA A 18 -6.51 1.84 8.06
C ALA A 18 -6.07 0.41 8.34
N ASN A 19 -5.60 0.15 9.56
CA ASN A 19 -4.92 -1.07 9.96
C ASN A 19 -5.86 -1.94 10.80
N TYR A 20 -6.02 -3.19 10.40
CA TYR A 20 -6.89 -4.15 11.07
C TYR A 20 -6.10 -5.38 11.51
N GLU A 21 -6.23 -5.76 12.77
CA GLU A 21 -5.74 -7.04 13.25
C GLU A 21 -6.58 -8.18 12.64
N VAL A 22 -5.92 -9.20 12.12
CA VAL A 22 -6.57 -10.34 11.47
C VAL A 22 -5.96 -11.66 11.92
N ASP A 23 -6.75 -12.73 11.80
CA ASP A 23 -6.24 -14.08 11.99
C ASP A 23 -5.24 -14.42 10.88
N LYS A 24 -4.06 -14.88 11.26
CA LYS A 24 -3.00 -15.30 10.33
C LYS A 24 -3.45 -16.32 9.30
N GLU A 25 -4.39 -17.19 9.65
CA GLU A 25 -4.89 -18.26 8.77
C GLU A 25 -5.54 -17.68 7.49
N ILE A 26 -6.12 -16.48 7.57
CA ILE A 26 -6.65 -15.76 6.41
C ILE A 26 -5.52 -15.39 5.45
N LEU A 27 -4.37 -14.94 5.99
CA LEU A 27 -3.24 -14.47 5.21
C LEU A 27 -2.44 -15.59 4.56
N LEU A 28 -2.43 -16.79 5.13
CA LEU A 28 -1.66 -17.93 4.62
C LEU A 28 -2.06 -18.32 3.19
N SER A 29 -3.32 -18.12 2.80
CA SER A 29 -3.79 -18.39 1.43
C SER A 29 -3.19 -17.44 0.38
N TYR A 30 -2.74 -16.26 0.80
CA TYR A 30 -2.13 -15.22 -0.03
C TYR A 30 -0.60 -15.22 0.05
N LEU A 31 -0.02 -15.97 1.00
CA LEU A 31 1.41 -15.93 1.28
C LEU A 31 2.22 -16.51 0.11
N PRO A 32 3.14 -15.74 -0.50
CA PRO A 32 4.03 -16.27 -1.52
C PRO A 32 5.03 -17.29 -0.94
N PRO A 33 5.52 -18.27 -1.74
CA PRO A 33 6.57 -19.15 -1.28
C PRO A 33 7.84 -18.40 -0.86
N HIS A 34 8.60 -18.97 0.08
CA HIS A 34 9.87 -18.45 0.62
C HIS A 34 9.79 -17.21 1.52
N VAL A 35 8.64 -16.62 1.72
CA VAL A 35 8.44 -15.52 2.67
C VAL A 35 7.62 -16.00 3.88
N SER A 36 7.75 -15.33 4.98
CA SER A 36 6.96 -15.56 6.20
C SER A 36 6.14 -14.33 6.56
N LEU A 37 5.04 -14.52 7.27
CA LEU A 37 4.28 -13.41 7.83
C LEU A 37 5.18 -12.61 8.79
N ASP A 38 5.04 -11.30 8.75
CA ASP A 38 5.66 -10.41 9.74
C ASP A 38 4.59 -9.94 10.72
N ASP A 39 4.92 -9.99 12.00
CA ASP A 39 4.02 -9.62 13.09
C ASP A 39 4.56 -8.44 13.88
N TRP A 40 3.66 -7.69 14.50
CA TRP A 40 4.00 -6.70 15.51
C TRP A 40 3.40 -7.13 16.85
N GLN A 41 4.30 -7.46 17.81
CA GLN A 41 3.91 -7.95 19.14
C GLN A 41 2.95 -9.15 19.13
N GLY A 42 3.16 -10.07 18.19
CA GLY A 42 2.33 -11.28 18.01
C GLY A 42 1.01 -11.06 17.25
N LYS A 43 0.77 -9.87 16.71
CA LYS A 43 -0.42 -9.51 15.95
C LYS A 43 -0.11 -9.39 14.47
N TYR A 44 -1.01 -9.88 13.63
CA TYR A 44 -0.93 -9.78 12.18
C TYR A 44 -1.93 -8.75 11.67
N TYR A 45 -1.50 -7.95 10.71
CA TYR A 45 -2.30 -6.84 10.20
C TYR A 45 -2.55 -6.94 8.71
N VAL A 46 -3.74 -6.49 8.30
CA VAL A 46 -4.01 -6.00 6.94
C VAL A 46 -4.23 -4.50 7.00
N SER A 47 -3.75 -3.79 5.98
CA SER A 47 -3.96 -2.35 5.85
C SER A 47 -4.70 -2.05 4.57
N LEU A 48 -5.85 -1.35 4.70
CA LEU A 48 -6.48 -0.66 3.58
C LEU A 48 -5.75 0.66 3.39
N VAL A 49 -5.15 0.84 2.23
CA VAL A 49 -4.33 2.02 1.93
C VAL A 49 -4.92 2.76 0.74
N GLY A 50 -5.02 4.08 0.83
CA GLY A 50 -5.37 4.97 -0.28
C GLY A 50 -4.37 6.11 -0.37
N PHE A 51 -3.84 6.40 -1.56
CA PHE A 51 -2.85 7.44 -1.77
C PHE A 51 -2.77 7.92 -3.23
N MET A 52 -1.99 8.96 -3.45
CA MET A 52 -1.67 9.45 -4.80
C MET A 52 -0.27 9.05 -5.23
N PHE A 53 -0.17 8.51 -6.43
CA PHE A 53 1.03 8.60 -7.24
C PHE A 53 1.10 9.97 -7.90
N VAL A 54 2.25 10.64 -7.79
CA VAL A 54 2.50 11.95 -8.39
C VAL A 54 3.84 11.90 -9.13
N ASN A 55 3.92 12.59 -10.27
CA ASN A 55 5.15 12.70 -11.09
C ASN A 55 5.74 11.35 -11.53
N THR A 56 4.91 10.35 -11.79
CA THR A 56 5.33 8.99 -12.14
C THR A 56 6.10 8.95 -13.45
N LYS A 57 7.27 8.32 -13.42
CA LYS A 57 8.13 8.09 -14.58
C LYS A 57 8.58 6.64 -14.61
N LEU A 58 8.52 6.04 -15.78
CA LEU A 58 9.02 4.69 -16.03
C LEU A 58 10.37 4.75 -16.71
N ARG A 59 11.42 4.24 -16.08
CA ARG A 59 12.81 4.33 -16.55
C ARG A 59 13.24 5.74 -16.94
N GLY A 60 12.80 6.74 -16.16
CA GLY A 60 13.08 8.15 -16.39
C GLY A 60 12.15 8.87 -17.37
N TYR A 61 11.26 8.16 -18.05
CA TYR A 61 10.33 8.77 -19.03
C TYR A 61 8.93 8.90 -18.45
N GLY A 62 8.37 10.12 -18.53
CA GLY A 62 6.97 10.36 -18.20
C GLY A 62 6.04 9.78 -19.28
N ILE A 63 5.00 9.07 -18.86
CA ILE A 63 3.98 8.56 -19.78
C ILE A 63 2.82 9.57 -19.79
N PRO A 64 2.43 10.12 -20.95
CA PRO A 64 1.33 11.06 -21.05
C PRO A 64 0.06 10.53 -20.37
N PHE A 65 -0.60 11.37 -19.57
CA PHE A 65 -1.82 11.05 -18.80
C PHE A 65 -1.68 9.99 -17.69
N HIS A 66 -0.45 9.52 -17.39
CA HIS A 66 -0.16 8.50 -16.36
C HIS A 66 0.79 9.01 -15.27
N GLY A 67 1.05 10.31 -15.21
CA GLY A 67 1.93 10.91 -14.21
C GLY A 67 1.32 10.94 -12.82
N ASN A 68 0.00 11.19 -12.73
CA ASN A 68 -0.71 11.32 -11.46
C ASN A 68 -1.96 10.46 -11.48
N PHE A 69 -2.17 9.67 -10.43
CA PHE A 69 -3.35 8.81 -10.28
C PHE A 69 -3.46 8.31 -8.84
N GLU A 70 -4.69 7.98 -8.45
CA GLU A 70 -4.98 7.32 -7.18
C GLU A 70 -4.59 5.85 -7.22
N GLU A 71 -4.09 5.33 -6.09
CA GLU A 71 -4.05 3.91 -5.83
C GLU A 71 -4.74 3.60 -4.51
N ILE A 72 -5.54 2.54 -4.52
CA ILE A 72 -6.14 1.96 -3.33
C ILE A 72 -5.73 0.48 -3.28
N ASN A 73 -5.21 0.02 -2.16
CA ASN A 73 -4.84 -1.38 -2.01
C ASN A 73 -5.23 -1.95 -0.64
N LEU A 74 -5.37 -3.27 -0.57
CA LEU A 74 -5.37 -4.03 0.66
C LEU A 74 -4.09 -4.85 0.68
N ARG A 75 -3.25 -4.66 1.71
CA ARG A 75 -1.95 -5.31 1.84
C ARG A 75 -1.76 -5.90 3.22
N PHE A 76 -0.85 -6.87 3.34
CA PHE A 76 -0.38 -7.39 4.62
C PHE A 76 1.14 -7.49 4.65
N TYR A 77 1.70 -7.79 5.81
CA TYR A 77 3.10 -7.62 6.14
C TYR A 77 3.81 -8.95 6.18
N VAL A 78 4.97 -9.00 5.51
CA VAL A 78 5.79 -10.22 5.38
C VAL A 78 7.27 -9.89 5.52
N LYS A 79 8.08 -10.92 5.75
CA LYS A 79 9.52 -10.82 5.79
C LYS A 79 10.19 -11.98 5.06
N TYR A 80 11.35 -11.71 4.50
CA TYR A 80 12.19 -12.70 3.82
C TYR A 80 13.62 -12.61 4.36
N GLU A 81 14.20 -13.74 4.71
CA GLU A 81 15.59 -13.82 5.14
C GLU A 81 16.52 -14.03 3.94
N SER A 82 17.45 -13.12 3.73
CA SER A 82 18.45 -13.21 2.68
C SER A 82 19.85 -13.01 3.26
N ASN A 83 20.68 -14.04 3.27
CA ASN A 83 22.04 -14.00 3.81
C ASN A 83 22.13 -13.48 5.27
N GLY A 84 21.21 -13.92 6.12
CA GLY A 84 21.15 -13.51 7.53
C GLY A 84 20.56 -12.11 7.77
N ILE A 85 20.03 -11.46 6.73
CA ILE A 85 19.40 -10.14 6.82
C ILE A 85 17.89 -10.28 6.52
N TRP A 86 17.07 -9.80 7.44
CA TRP A 86 15.63 -9.72 7.25
C TRP A 86 15.26 -8.54 6.36
N LYS A 87 14.53 -8.83 5.30
CA LYS A 87 13.90 -7.86 4.41
C LYS A 87 12.42 -7.84 4.67
N ARG A 88 11.95 -6.77 5.29
CA ARG A 88 10.54 -6.56 5.60
C ARG A 88 9.84 -5.96 4.40
N GLY A 89 8.67 -6.48 4.07
CA GLY A 89 7.93 -6.05 2.90
C GLY A 89 6.44 -6.37 3.00
N VAL A 90 5.74 -6.14 1.92
CA VAL A 90 4.29 -6.31 1.83
C VAL A 90 3.91 -7.28 0.72
N VAL A 91 2.74 -7.87 0.88
CA VAL A 91 2.02 -8.61 -0.17
C VAL A 91 0.68 -7.92 -0.38
N PHE A 92 0.35 -7.64 -1.63
CA PHE A 92 -0.92 -7.04 -1.98
C PHE A 92 -1.98 -8.12 -2.23
N VAL A 93 -3.11 -8.04 -1.51
CA VAL A 93 -4.29 -8.84 -1.81
C VAL A 93 -4.89 -8.37 -3.13
N LYS A 94 -5.00 -7.06 -3.29
CA LYS A 94 -5.44 -6.40 -4.52
C LYS A 94 -5.07 -4.92 -4.52
N GLU A 95 -4.79 -4.41 -5.72
CA GLU A 95 -4.48 -3.00 -5.98
C GLU A 95 -5.46 -2.44 -7.02
N ILE A 96 -5.96 -1.24 -6.80
CA ILE A 96 -6.98 -0.58 -7.60
C ILE A 96 -6.43 0.76 -8.09
N VAL A 97 -6.44 0.95 -9.41
CA VAL A 97 -6.00 2.20 -10.07
C VAL A 97 -6.95 2.57 -11.22
N PRO A 98 -7.03 3.85 -11.63
CA PRO A 98 -7.90 4.27 -12.74
C PRO A 98 -7.24 4.11 -14.12
N LYS A 99 -6.04 3.53 -14.21
CA LYS A 99 -5.20 3.50 -15.41
C LYS A 99 -5.03 2.09 -15.97
N PRO A 100 -5.74 1.71 -17.05
CA PRO A 100 -5.64 0.36 -17.63
C PRO A 100 -4.22 -0.04 -18.05
N ALA A 101 -3.43 0.91 -18.56
CA ALA A 101 -2.05 0.64 -18.95
C ALA A 101 -1.16 0.27 -17.75
N ILE A 102 -1.36 0.91 -16.60
CA ILE A 102 -0.65 0.56 -15.36
C ILE A 102 -1.04 -0.83 -14.89
N THR A 103 -2.34 -1.13 -14.84
CA THR A 103 -2.87 -2.48 -14.54
C THR A 103 -2.22 -3.54 -15.42
N PHE A 104 -2.16 -3.30 -16.72
CA PHE A 104 -1.56 -4.26 -17.66
C PHE A 104 -0.07 -4.48 -17.40
N ILE A 105 0.70 -3.41 -17.20
CA ILE A 105 2.14 -3.48 -16.94
C ILE A 105 2.42 -4.19 -15.61
N ALA A 106 1.74 -3.79 -14.53
CA ALA A 106 1.95 -4.35 -13.20
C ALA A 106 1.62 -5.85 -13.15
N ASN A 107 0.48 -6.26 -13.70
CA ASN A 107 0.07 -7.65 -13.74
C ASN A 107 0.99 -8.52 -14.63
N THR A 108 1.50 -7.95 -15.74
CA THR A 108 2.32 -8.71 -16.70
C THR A 108 3.77 -8.81 -16.27
N ILE A 109 4.35 -7.73 -15.73
CA ILE A 109 5.78 -7.65 -15.42
C ILE A 109 6.07 -8.12 -13.99
N TYR A 110 5.25 -7.71 -13.03
CA TYR A 110 5.46 -8.02 -11.61
C TYR A 110 4.59 -9.17 -11.11
N GLY A 111 3.54 -9.55 -11.87
CA GLY A 111 2.57 -10.58 -11.48
C GLY A 111 1.63 -10.12 -10.38
N GLU A 112 1.47 -8.80 -10.21
CA GLU A 112 0.59 -8.20 -9.20
C GLU A 112 -0.90 -8.39 -9.52
N ASN A 113 -1.76 -8.08 -8.55
CA ASN A 113 -3.22 -8.22 -8.68
C ASN A 113 -3.90 -6.86 -8.83
N TYR A 114 -3.52 -6.12 -9.88
CA TYR A 114 -4.12 -4.82 -10.19
C TYR A 114 -5.48 -4.97 -10.86
N GLN A 115 -6.41 -4.10 -10.46
CA GLN A 115 -7.73 -3.93 -11.08
C GLN A 115 -7.94 -2.48 -11.50
N THR A 116 -8.42 -2.25 -12.74
CA THR A 116 -8.79 -0.90 -13.17
C THR A 116 -10.22 -0.58 -12.77
N LEU A 117 -10.40 0.42 -11.92
CA LEU A 117 -11.70 0.97 -11.53
C LEU A 117 -11.69 2.50 -11.63
N ARG A 118 -12.86 3.11 -11.66
CA ARG A 118 -12.98 4.57 -11.53
C ARG A 118 -12.63 4.97 -10.11
N THR A 119 -11.70 5.91 -9.98
CA THR A 119 -11.28 6.48 -8.69
C THR A 119 -11.52 7.99 -8.66
N LYS A 120 -11.51 8.56 -7.50
CA LYS A 120 -11.47 9.99 -7.24
C LYS A 120 -10.81 10.24 -5.88
N HIS A 121 -10.22 11.41 -5.71
CA HIS A 121 -9.70 11.87 -4.44
C HIS A 121 -10.20 13.29 -4.14
N SER A 122 -10.10 13.67 -2.88
CA SER A 122 -10.29 15.06 -2.43
C SER A 122 -9.26 15.37 -1.36
N TRP A 123 -8.56 16.49 -1.53
CA TRP A 123 -7.63 17.04 -0.55
C TRP A 123 -8.07 18.47 -0.25
N ILE A 124 -8.48 18.72 0.97
CA ILE A 124 -8.90 20.03 1.45
C ILE A 124 -7.96 20.40 2.59
N THR A 125 -7.30 21.53 2.47
CA THR A 125 -6.45 22.11 3.50
C THR A 125 -7.17 23.29 4.13
N GLY A 126 -7.56 23.16 5.39
CA GLY A 126 -8.04 24.26 6.22
C GLY A 126 -6.89 24.99 6.92
N GLU A 127 -7.23 25.90 7.84
CA GLU A 127 -6.22 26.61 8.64
C GLU A 127 -5.48 25.64 9.59
N ASP A 128 -6.24 24.79 10.31
CA ASP A 128 -5.69 23.89 11.34
C ASP A 128 -5.92 22.42 11.02
N ASN A 129 -6.54 22.07 9.88
CA ASN A 129 -6.86 20.68 9.56
C ASN A 129 -6.64 20.34 8.09
N LEU A 130 -6.49 19.04 7.85
CA LEU A 130 -6.47 18.40 6.55
C LEU A 130 -7.66 17.46 6.44
N GLU A 131 -8.42 17.53 5.35
CA GLU A 131 -9.41 16.52 5.02
C GLU A 131 -8.96 15.80 3.74
N ILE A 132 -8.66 14.51 3.86
CA ILE A 132 -8.16 13.69 2.76
C ILE A 132 -9.11 12.53 2.53
N SER A 133 -9.50 12.29 1.27
CA SER A 133 -10.31 11.13 0.93
C SER A 133 -9.91 10.50 -0.40
N TYR A 134 -10.11 9.18 -0.48
CA TYR A 134 -9.99 8.38 -1.69
C TYR A 134 -11.23 7.52 -1.85
N SER A 135 -11.80 7.54 -3.05
CA SER A 135 -12.98 6.76 -3.35
C SER A 135 -12.77 6.00 -4.65
N TRP A 136 -13.39 4.83 -4.75
CA TRP A 136 -13.39 4.00 -5.96
C TRP A 136 -14.75 3.37 -6.20
N LYS A 137 -15.08 3.20 -7.47
CA LYS A 137 -16.37 2.64 -7.87
C LYS A 137 -16.21 1.22 -8.37
N ASN A 138 -16.65 0.29 -7.55
CA ASN A 138 -16.91 -1.06 -7.99
C ASN A 138 -18.43 -1.21 -8.29
N LYS A 139 -19.14 -2.06 -7.60
CA LYS A 139 -20.61 -2.14 -7.67
C LYS A 139 -21.25 -0.84 -7.18
N THR A 140 -20.78 -0.36 -6.04
CA THR A 140 -21.11 0.93 -5.45
C THR A 140 -19.86 1.77 -5.26
N TRP A 141 -19.98 3.02 -4.83
CA TRP A 141 -18.85 3.82 -4.37
C TRP A 141 -18.39 3.33 -3.00
N ASN A 142 -17.09 3.09 -2.90
CA ASN A 142 -16.38 2.84 -1.66
C ASN A 142 -15.54 4.08 -1.34
N GLU A 143 -15.24 4.30 -0.07
CA GLU A 143 -14.49 5.48 0.37
C GLU A 143 -13.70 5.19 1.64
N ILE A 144 -12.49 5.77 1.70
CA ILE A 144 -11.73 5.99 2.91
C ILE A 144 -11.42 7.47 3.02
N LYS A 145 -11.72 8.05 4.19
CA LYS A 145 -11.58 9.49 4.46
C LYS A 145 -11.05 9.70 5.87
N VAL A 146 -10.20 10.71 6.02
CA VAL A 146 -9.69 11.15 7.33
C VAL A 146 -9.78 12.67 7.45
N ILE A 147 -9.91 13.12 8.70
CA ILE A 147 -9.65 14.49 9.13
C ILE A 147 -8.47 14.41 10.09
N ALA A 148 -7.46 15.24 9.88
CA ALA A 148 -6.23 15.27 10.66
C ALA A 148 -5.79 16.70 10.96
N ASP A 149 -4.94 16.88 11.95
CA ASP A 149 -4.28 18.16 12.19
C ASP A 149 -3.42 18.56 10.98
N SER A 150 -3.20 19.85 10.77
CA SER A 150 -2.41 20.34 9.64
C SER A 150 -0.89 20.20 9.85
N GLN A 151 -0.45 19.90 11.08
CA GLN A 151 0.95 19.72 11.44
C GLN A 151 1.28 18.25 11.54
N SER A 152 2.35 17.84 10.84
CA SER A 152 2.86 16.47 10.89
C SER A 152 3.80 16.28 12.08
N GLU A 153 3.93 15.03 12.50
CA GLU A 153 4.80 14.59 13.60
C GLU A 153 5.69 13.43 13.12
N GLU A 154 6.87 13.31 13.70
CA GLU A 154 7.77 12.19 13.46
C GLU A 154 7.17 10.90 14.01
N ILE A 155 7.29 9.80 13.27
CA ILE A 155 6.89 8.47 13.73
C ILE A 155 7.84 8.01 14.85
N LEU A 156 7.27 7.59 15.97
CA LEU A 156 8.05 7.13 17.13
C LEU A 156 8.72 5.78 16.84
N VAL A 157 9.98 5.66 17.22
CA VAL A 157 10.72 4.40 17.09
C VAL A 157 10.10 3.32 18.00
N GLY A 158 9.86 2.13 17.44
CA GLY A 158 9.23 0.99 18.13
C GLY A 158 7.69 1.04 18.18
N SER A 159 7.07 2.04 17.54
CA SER A 159 5.61 2.14 17.47
C SER A 159 4.97 1.21 16.41
N GLU A 160 3.65 1.09 16.46
CA GLU A 160 2.89 0.39 15.42
C GLU A 160 3.02 1.13 14.07
N GLU A 161 3.05 2.48 14.10
CA GLU A 161 3.22 3.29 12.90
C GLU A 161 4.54 3.00 12.20
N GLU A 162 5.64 2.85 12.96
CA GLU A 162 6.93 2.44 12.39
C GLU A 162 6.83 1.05 11.78
N PHE A 163 6.20 0.09 12.48
CA PHE A 163 5.99 -1.24 11.92
C PHE A 163 5.23 -1.18 10.59
N ILE A 164 4.15 -0.41 10.50
CA ILE A 164 3.27 -0.30 9.33
C ILE A 164 3.98 0.38 8.14
N THR A 165 4.85 1.35 8.39
CA THR A 165 5.45 2.19 7.34
C THR A 165 6.82 1.71 6.87
N GLU A 166 7.61 1.03 7.73
CA GLU A 166 8.99 0.66 7.46
C GLU A 166 9.12 -0.74 6.78
N HIS A 167 8.38 -0.92 5.68
CA HIS A 167 8.42 -2.11 4.84
C HIS A 167 8.82 -1.73 3.42
N TYR A 168 10.06 -2.03 3.05
CA TYR A 168 10.73 -1.54 1.85
C TYR A 168 10.76 -2.52 0.68
N TRP A 169 10.00 -3.63 0.78
CA TRP A 169 9.97 -4.66 -0.25
C TRP A 169 8.54 -5.02 -0.63
N GLY A 170 8.35 -5.39 -1.91
CA GLY A 170 7.12 -6.02 -2.39
C GLY A 170 7.40 -7.47 -2.76
N TYR A 171 6.48 -8.37 -2.40
CA TYR A 171 6.57 -9.80 -2.68
C TYR A 171 5.29 -10.30 -3.34
N THR A 172 5.42 -10.96 -4.49
CA THR A 172 4.27 -11.47 -5.25
C THR A 172 4.52 -12.89 -5.71
N LYS A 173 3.51 -13.76 -5.57
CA LYS A 173 3.55 -15.14 -6.07
C LYS A 173 3.41 -15.13 -7.60
N ILE A 174 4.45 -15.55 -8.30
CA ILE A 174 4.46 -15.63 -9.77
C ILE A 174 4.56 -17.06 -10.33
N GLY A 175 4.55 -18.05 -9.45
CA GLY A 175 4.59 -19.47 -9.80
C GLY A 175 4.39 -20.35 -8.59
N GLN A 176 4.32 -21.68 -8.80
CA GLN A 176 4.08 -22.62 -7.72
C GLN A 176 5.14 -22.54 -6.60
N ASN A 177 6.39 -22.31 -6.96
CA ASN A 177 7.52 -22.18 -6.02
C ASN A 177 8.42 -20.99 -6.38
N VAL A 178 7.82 -19.90 -6.88
CA VAL A 178 8.57 -18.72 -7.32
C VAL A 178 7.88 -17.47 -6.83
N THR A 179 8.64 -16.63 -6.14
CA THR A 179 8.22 -15.30 -5.68
C THR A 179 8.97 -14.21 -6.43
N SER A 180 8.28 -13.17 -6.88
CA SER A 180 8.87 -11.92 -7.32
C SER A 180 9.18 -11.07 -6.09
N GLU A 181 10.39 -10.52 -6.01
CA GLU A 181 10.83 -9.56 -4.99
C GLU A 181 11.22 -8.25 -5.71
N TYR A 182 10.76 -7.12 -5.23
CA TYR A 182 11.27 -5.81 -5.66
C TYR A 182 11.42 -4.86 -4.47
N GLY A 183 12.41 -4.00 -4.51
CA GLY A 183 12.64 -2.98 -3.49
C GLY A 183 11.87 -1.69 -3.80
N VAL A 184 11.43 -1.00 -2.75
CA VAL A 184 10.89 0.36 -2.81
C VAL A 184 11.68 1.21 -1.84
N GLU A 185 12.46 2.15 -2.35
CA GLU A 185 13.25 3.06 -1.53
C GLU A 185 12.47 4.34 -1.26
N HIS A 186 12.36 4.72 -0.01
CA HIS A 186 11.81 5.99 0.44
C HIS A 186 12.42 6.39 1.80
N PRO A 187 12.48 7.69 2.14
CA PRO A 187 12.83 8.11 3.50
C PRO A 187 11.72 7.75 4.49
N ARG A 188 12.00 7.81 5.79
CA ARG A 188 10.94 7.76 6.82
C ARG A 188 9.94 8.89 6.56
N TRP A 189 8.69 8.58 6.85
CA TRP A 189 7.61 9.55 6.71
C TRP A 189 7.30 10.22 8.05
N GLU A 190 6.63 11.34 7.95
CA GLU A 190 5.90 11.97 9.04
C GLU A 190 4.42 11.61 8.90
N THR A 191 3.70 11.61 10.02
CA THR A 191 2.26 11.35 10.09
C THR A 191 1.54 12.56 10.66
N TYR A 192 0.27 12.71 10.28
CA TYR A 192 -0.61 13.75 10.80
C TYR A 192 -1.54 13.13 11.86
N PRO A 193 -1.67 13.72 13.06
CA PRO A 193 -2.61 13.25 14.07
C PRO A 193 -4.05 13.23 13.54
N ILE A 194 -4.69 12.05 13.60
CA ILE A 194 -6.06 11.86 13.12
C ILE A 194 -7.04 12.30 14.19
N THR A 195 -7.99 13.18 13.79
CA THR A 195 -9.08 13.65 14.65
C THR A 195 -10.39 12.94 14.36
N ASP A 196 -10.60 12.52 13.10
CA ASP A 196 -11.80 11.76 12.71
C ASP A 196 -11.53 10.95 11.44
N TYR A 197 -12.28 9.87 11.22
CA TYR A 197 -12.22 9.07 10.00
C TYR A 197 -13.57 8.47 9.62
N HIS A 198 -13.73 8.21 8.33
CA HIS A 198 -14.88 7.50 7.77
C HIS A 198 -14.41 6.44 6.77
N ILE A 199 -14.86 5.19 6.96
CA ILE A 199 -14.56 4.06 6.08
C ILE A 199 -15.88 3.42 5.67
N ASN A 200 -16.17 3.44 4.37
CA ASN A 200 -17.35 2.81 3.78
C ASN A 200 -16.91 1.91 2.63
N VAL A 201 -16.61 0.66 2.94
CA VAL A 201 -15.99 -0.30 2.00
C VAL A 201 -16.70 -1.64 2.10
N ASP A 202 -17.17 -2.15 0.97
CA ASP A 202 -17.59 -3.55 0.81
C ASP A 202 -16.33 -4.41 0.61
N PHE A 203 -15.73 -4.86 1.72
CA PHE A 203 -14.50 -5.65 1.68
C PHE A 203 -14.68 -6.99 0.98
N ALA A 204 -15.82 -7.64 1.16
CA ALA A 204 -16.11 -8.92 0.49
C ALA A 204 -16.08 -8.79 -1.02
N TYR A 205 -16.73 -7.77 -1.56
CA TYR A 205 -16.80 -7.56 -3.00
C TYR A 205 -15.48 -7.05 -3.61
N ASN A 206 -14.73 -6.25 -2.88
CA ASN A 206 -13.48 -5.69 -3.36
C ASN A 206 -12.30 -6.66 -3.23
N TYR A 207 -12.21 -7.41 -2.12
CA TYR A 207 -10.98 -8.13 -1.75
C TYR A 207 -11.18 -9.65 -1.53
N GLY A 208 -12.41 -10.12 -1.33
CA GLY A 208 -12.73 -11.52 -1.11
C GLY A 208 -13.63 -11.73 0.12
N LYS A 209 -14.41 -12.83 0.10
CA LYS A 209 -15.38 -13.13 1.17
C LYS A 209 -14.72 -13.30 2.54
N GLU A 210 -13.49 -13.73 2.59
CA GLU A 210 -12.68 -13.89 3.80
C GLU A 210 -12.38 -12.58 4.51
N PHE A 211 -12.53 -11.44 3.81
CA PHE A 211 -12.38 -10.08 4.36
C PHE A 211 -13.73 -9.40 4.68
N ASP A 212 -14.87 -10.09 4.54
CA ASP A 212 -16.20 -9.50 4.78
C ASP A 212 -16.33 -8.89 6.18
N PHE A 213 -15.75 -9.52 7.19
CA PHE A 213 -15.79 -9.04 8.57
C PHE A 213 -15.18 -7.64 8.75
N LEU A 214 -14.25 -7.22 7.88
CA LEU A 214 -13.65 -5.87 7.91
C LEU A 214 -14.67 -4.78 7.59
N THR A 215 -15.76 -5.10 6.88
CA THR A 215 -16.85 -4.15 6.58
C THR A 215 -17.50 -3.60 7.87
N TYR A 216 -17.47 -4.39 8.93
CA TYR A 216 -18.10 -4.06 10.21
C TYR A 216 -17.08 -3.87 11.34
N ALA A 217 -15.82 -4.23 11.09
CA ALA A 217 -14.76 -4.08 12.07
C ALA A 217 -14.31 -2.62 12.19
N LYS A 218 -13.97 -2.23 13.41
CA LYS A 218 -13.25 -0.98 13.65
C LYS A 218 -11.76 -1.23 13.44
N PRO A 219 -11.03 -0.38 12.67
CA PRO A 219 -9.58 -0.50 12.56
C PRO A 219 -8.90 -0.32 13.93
N ASN A 220 -7.79 -1.03 14.13
CA ASN A 220 -6.94 -0.87 15.32
C ASN A 220 -6.29 0.50 15.35
N SER A 221 -5.84 0.97 14.19
CA SER A 221 -5.32 2.32 14.01
C SER A 221 -5.68 2.86 12.63
N VAL A 222 -5.73 4.19 12.51
CA VAL A 222 -5.84 4.92 11.24
C VAL A 222 -4.76 5.98 11.22
N MET A 223 -4.01 6.04 10.13
CA MET A 223 -2.88 6.94 9.96
C MET A 223 -3.05 7.76 8.69
N LEU A 224 -2.50 8.98 8.69
CA LEU A 224 -2.28 9.79 7.48
C LEU A 224 -0.79 10.12 7.40
N ALA A 225 -0.07 9.46 6.49
CA ALA A 225 1.33 9.77 6.22
C ALA A 225 1.46 10.81 5.10
N GLU A 226 2.43 11.73 5.24
CA GLU A 226 2.74 12.71 4.19
C GLU A 226 3.17 12.03 2.90
N GLY A 227 3.95 10.97 3.02
CA GLY A 227 4.62 10.32 1.90
C GLY A 227 5.90 11.04 1.48
N SER A 228 6.45 10.61 0.34
CA SER A 228 7.75 11.11 -0.15
C SER A 228 7.98 10.77 -1.63
N PRO A 229 9.05 11.28 -2.25
CA PRO A 229 9.62 10.65 -3.44
C PRO A 229 9.99 9.19 -3.17
N ILE A 230 9.76 8.32 -4.16
CA ILE A 230 10.05 6.89 -4.08
C ILE A 230 10.78 6.40 -5.33
N HIS A 231 11.57 5.34 -5.15
CA HIS A 231 12.18 4.59 -6.23
C HIS A 231 11.77 3.13 -6.15
N VAL A 232 11.11 2.63 -7.19
CA VAL A 232 10.81 1.20 -7.31
C VAL A 232 11.92 0.54 -8.12
N MET A 233 12.54 -0.47 -7.53
CA MET A 233 13.64 -1.20 -8.14
C MET A 233 13.12 -2.29 -9.07
N LYS A 234 13.95 -2.71 -10.02
CA LYS A 234 13.65 -3.85 -10.89
C LYS A 234 13.46 -5.12 -10.07
N GLY A 235 12.37 -5.84 -10.33
CA GLY A 235 12.07 -7.09 -9.66
C GLY A 235 13.09 -8.22 -9.98
N LYS A 236 13.27 -9.11 -9.02
CA LYS A 236 14.01 -10.37 -9.17
C LYS A 236 13.20 -11.55 -8.65
N LYS A 237 13.58 -12.76 -9.05
CA LYS A 237 12.89 -13.99 -8.66
C LYS A 237 13.61 -14.67 -7.50
N ILE A 238 12.86 -15.07 -6.51
CA ILE A 238 13.23 -15.96 -5.42
C ILE A 238 12.71 -17.37 -5.79
N LYS A 239 13.57 -18.40 -5.67
CA LYS A 239 13.27 -19.78 -6.02
C LYS A 239 13.68 -20.71 -4.89
#